data_f3f71023142c73c0fca8fc2143eaca43
#
_entry.id   f3f71023142c73c0fca8fc2143eaca43
#
_cell.length_a   1.000
_cell.length_b   1.000
_cell.length_c   1.000
_cell.angle_alpha   90.00
_cell.angle_beta   90.00
_cell.angle_gamma   90.00
#
_symmetry.space_group_name_H-M   'P 1'
#
loop_
_entity.id
_entity.type
_entity.pdbx_description
1 polymer ?
#
loop_
_entity_poly.entity_id
_entity_poly.type
_entity_poly.pdbx_seq_one_letter_code
_entity_poly.pdbx_strand_id
1 'polypeptide(L)'
;MKKTEKFIVIRSKENGHFLAEYKSNNGAFAYSAEWVNTLQNAAANTVESVEKQNEKIQKLAEAFGGELIEVTATYELKTLDGEDAKDLTEEIEEAKRKHFENFLRGLLGDDEED
;
A
#
# COMPACT_ATOMS: atom_id res chain seq x y z
N MET A 1 7.57 -16.76 -10.01
CA MET A 1 7.95 -15.54 -9.32
C MET A 1 7.14 -15.37 -8.05
N LYS A 2 7.78 -15.04 -6.96
CA LYS A 2 7.10 -14.78 -5.69
C LYS A 2 7.31 -13.33 -5.30
N LYS A 3 6.27 -12.71 -4.79
CA LYS A 3 6.31 -11.34 -4.35
C LYS A 3 5.71 -11.24 -2.95
N THR A 4 6.39 -10.55 -2.04
CA THR A 4 5.96 -10.41 -0.66
C THR A 4 5.73 -8.93 -0.35
N GLU A 5 4.59 -8.65 0.27
CA GLU A 5 4.24 -7.30 0.70
C GLU A 5 3.91 -7.31 2.19
N LYS A 6 4.23 -6.22 2.85
CA LYS A 6 3.87 -6.03 4.26
C LYS A 6 3.05 -4.75 4.41
N PHE A 7 1.99 -4.85 5.18
CA PHE A 7 1.15 -3.69 5.47
C PHE A 7 0.48 -3.86 6.83
N ILE A 8 -0.10 -2.79 7.33
CA ILE A 8 -0.73 -2.75 8.64
C ILE A 8 -2.21 -2.47 8.47
N VAL A 9 -3.03 -3.24 9.17
CA VAL A 9 -4.47 -3.03 9.24
C VAL A 9 -4.90 -2.91 10.69
N ILE A 10 -6.08 -2.37 10.91
CA ILE A 10 -6.69 -2.32 12.23
C ILE A 10 -7.75 -3.41 12.28
N ARG A 11 -7.66 -4.28 13.28
CA ARG A 11 -8.59 -5.38 13.47
C ARG A 11 -9.35 -5.20 14.78
N SER A 12 -10.66 -5.38 14.73
CA SER A 12 -11.50 -5.31 15.93
C SER A 12 -11.15 -6.43 16.90
N LYS A 13 -10.95 -6.08 18.16
CA LYS A 13 -10.70 -7.09 19.20
C LYS A 13 -11.96 -7.88 19.54
N GLU A 14 -13.11 -7.33 19.23
CA GLU A 14 -14.39 -7.94 19.57
C GLU A 14 -14.78 -9.06 18.61
N ASN A 15 -14.69 -8.83 17.32
CA ASN A 15 -15.18 -9.77 16.31
C ASN A 15 -14.17 -10.14 15.23
N GLY A 16 -12.97 -9.55 15.27
CA GLY A 16 -11.94 -9.84 14.27
C GLY A 16 -12.15 -9.21 12.92
N HIS A 17 -13.12 -8.32 12.76
CA HIS A 17 -13.32 -7.60 11.51
C HIS A 17 -12.26 -6.53 11.32
N PHE A 18 -12.05 -6.12 10.07
CA PHE A 18 -11.02 -5.14 9.73
C PHE A 18 -11.63 -3.79 9.44
N LEU A 19 -10.94 -2.73 9.86
CA LEU A 19 -11.37 -1.37 9.58
C LEU A 19 -11.15 -1.07 8.10
N ALA A 20 -12.20 -0.67 7.40
CA ALA A 20 -12.15 -0.30 5.99
C ALA A 20 -12.15 1.22 5.81
N GLU A 21 -12.97 1.90 6.59
CA GLU A 21 -13.14 3.33 6.46
C GLU A 21 -13.47 3.93 7.81
N TYR A 22 -13.04 5.15 8.03
CA TYR A 22 -13.41 5.87 9.24
C TYR A 22 -13.51 7.37 8.94
N LYS A 23 -14.28 8.06 9.78
CA LYS A 23 -14.38 9.51 9.73
C LYS A 23 -13.91 10.09 11.05
N SER A 24 -13.12 11.12 10.98
CA SER A 24 -12.64 11.83 12.15
C SER A 24 -12.93 13.32 12.02
N ASN A 25 -13.13 13.96 13.17
CA ASN A 25 -13.43 15.38 13.22
C ASN A 25 -12.14 16.14 13.49
N ASN A 26 -11.60 16.84 12.49
CA ASN A 26 -10.36 17.61 12.57
C ASN A 26 -9.18 16.81 13.14
N GLY A 27 -9.19 15.51 12.91
CA GLY A 27 -8.13 14.65 13.41
C GLY A 27 -8.16 14.37 14.90
N ALA A 28 -9.13 14.93 15.62
CA ALA A 28 -9.19 14.79 17.07
C ALA A 28 -10.05 13.63 17.53
N PHE A 29 -11.16 13.40 16.86
CA PHE A 29 -12.09 12.33 17.22
C PHE A 29 -12.49 11.51 16.02
N ALA A 30 -12.45 10.20 16.20
CA ALA A 30 -13.04 9.28 15.25
C ALA A 30 -14.46 8.98 15.70
N TYR A 31 -15.43 9.29 14.86
CA TYR A 31 -16.84 9.15 15.23
C TYR A 31 -17.61 8.15 14.35
N SER A 32 -16.98 7.63 13.34
CA SER A 32 -17.63 6.68 12.43
C SER A 32 -16.59 5.71 11.89
N ALA A 33 -16.91 4.44 11.92
CA ALA A 33 -16.04 3.41 11.41
C ALA A 33 -16.85 2.40 10.61
N GLU A 34 -16.34 1.96 9.49
CA GLU A 34 -16.90 0.90 8.69
C GLU A 34 -15.96 -0.31 8.77
N TRP A 35 -16.52 -1.45 9.16
CA TRP A 35 -15.79 -2.69 9.35
C TRP A 35 -16.16 -3.70 8.28
N VAL A 36 -15.19 -4.47 7.83
CA VAL A 36 -15.37 -5.51 6.82
C VAL A 36 -14.79 -6.82 7.33
N ASN A 37 -15.32 -7.92 6.86
CA ASN A 37 -14.88 -9.24 7.29
C ASN A 37 -13.81 -9.85 6.39
N THR A 38 -13.39 -9.13 5.37
CA THR A 38 -12.36 -9.61 4.44
C THR A 38 -11.15 -8.70 4.47
N LEU A 39 -9.97 -9.31 4.51
CA LEU A 39 -8.72 -8.56 4.51
C LEU A 39 -8.55 -7.74 3.24
N GLN A 40 -9.06 -8.22 2.11
CA GLN A 40 -8.95 -7.53 0.83
C GLN A 40 -9.59 -6.16 0.82
N ASN A 41 -10.64 -5.97 1.61
CA ASN A 41 -11.36 -4.71 1.68
C ASN A 41 -10.92 -3.82 2.85
N ALA A 42 -9.95 -4.25 3.61
CA ALA A 42 -9.43 -3.49 4.74
C ALA A 42 -8.59 -2.31 4.28
N ALA A 43 -8.62 -1.23 5.05
CA ALA A 43 -7.73 -0.10 4.81
C ALA A 43 -6.30 -0.52 5.15
N ALA A 44 -5.43 -0.52 4.15
CA ALA A 44 -4.04 -0.91 4.31
C ALA A 44 -3.16 0.32 4.53
N ASN A 45 -2.32 0.26 5.56
CA ASN A 45 -1.35 1.31 5.86
C ASN A 45 0.04 0.74 5.65
N THR A 46 0.94 1.53 5.08
CA THR A 46 2.32 1.08 4.94
C THR A 46 2.99 1.02 6.30
N VAL A 47 3.96 0.13 6.45
CA VAL A 47 4.74 0.05 7.69
C VAL A 47 5.41 1.38 7.98
N GLU A 48 5.95 2.03 6.96
CA GLU A 48 6.58 3.34 7.09
C GLU A 48 5.62 4.41 7.60
N SER A 49 4.41 4.45 7.06
CA SER A 49 3.39 5.40 7.48
C SER A 49 3.02 5.21 8.95
N VAL A 50 2.90 3.96 9.38
CA VAL A 50 2.57 3.65 10.78
C VAL A 50 3.72 4.06 11.70
N GLU A 51 4.96 3.82 11.31
CA GLU A 51 6.12 4.24 12.10
C GLU A 51 6.15 5.74 12.31
N LYS A 52 5.82 6.51 11.27
CA LYS A 52 5.81 7.97 11.36
C LYS A 52 4.68 8.53 12.21
N GLN A 53 3.57 7.82 12.28
CA GLN A 53 2.36 8.28 12.97
C GLN A 53 1.91 7.30 14.05
N ASN A 54 2.85 6.62 14.66
CA ASN A 54 2.57 5.51 15.56
C ASN A 54 1.57 5.87 16.66
N GLU A 55 1.80 6.95 17.38
CA GLU A 55 0.90 7.37 18.47
C GLU A 55 -0.51 7.66 17.98
N LYS A 56 -0.61 8.35 16.85
CA LYS A 56 -1.90 8.71 16.28
C LYS A 56 -2.69 7.49 15.85
N ILE A 57 -2.03 6.56 15.19
CA ILE A 57 -2.68 5.35 14.68
C ILE A 57 -3.06 4.42 15.83
N GLN A 58 -2.23 4.30 16.84
CA GLN A 58 -2.57 3.51 18.03
C GLN A 58 -3.78 4.08 18.76
N LYS A 59 -3.85 5.38 18.93
CA LYS A 59 -5.00 6.04 19.56
C LYS A 59 -6.27 5.83 18.75
N LEU A 60 -6.15 5.90 17.42
CA LEU A 60 -7.26 5.65 16.54
C LEU A 60 -7.77 4.21 16.68
N ALA A 61 -6.86 3.26 16.70
CA ALA A 61 -7.23 1.85 16.88
C ALA A 61 -7.92 1.63 18.22
N GLU A 62 -7.37 2.20 19.30
CA GLU A 62 -7.97 2.09 20.63
C GLU A 62 -9.37 2.71 20.68
N ALA A 63 -9.54 3.86 20.04
CA ALA A 63 -10.85 4.55 20.03
C ALA A 63 -11.94 3.68 19.40
N PHE A 64 -11.60 2.84 18.43
CA PHE A 64 -12.54 1.94 17.80
C PHE A 64 -12.54 0.53 18.39
N GLY A 65 -11.81 0.30 19.47
CA GLY A 65 -11.73 -1.04 20.07
C GLY A 65 -10.96 -2.02 19.22
N GLY A 66 -9.99 -1.54 18.48
CA GLY A 66 -9.19 -2.36 17.58
C GLY A 66 -7.73 -2.49 18.01
N GLU A 67 -6.99 -3.22 17.22
CA GLU A 67 -5.57 -3.44 17.39
C GLU A 67 -4.87 -3.36 16.04
N LEU A 68 -3.59 -2.97 16.06
CA LEU A 68 -2.79 -2.93 14.85
C LEU A 68 -2.26 -4.33 14.55
N ILE A 69 -2.47 -4.78 13.32
CA ILE A 69 -2.01 -6.11 12.87
C ILE A 69 -1.11 -5.93 11.66
N GLU A 70 0.09 -6.49 11.72
CA GLU A 70 0.98 -6.54 10.57
C GLU A 70 0.60 -7.74 9.71
N VAL A 71 0.37 -7.48 8.44
CA VAL A 71 0.04 -8.51 7.46
C VAL A 71 1.23 -8.70 6.54
N THR A 72 1.64 -9.95 6.36
CA THR A 72 2.63 -10.32 5.36
C THR A 72 1.90 -11.12 4.29
N ALA A 73 1.82 -10.59 3.09
CA ALA A 73 1.15 -11.24 1.98
C ALA A 73 2.18 -11.71 0.96
N THR A 74 2.10 -12.97 0.59
CA THR A 74 2.99 -13.55 -0.41
C THR A 74 2.16 -13.95 -1.60
N TYR A 75 2.56 -13.48 -2.77
CA TYR A 75 1.91 -13.78 -4.04
C TYR A 75 2.83 -14.64 -4.88
N GLU A 76 2.27 -15.69 -5.47
CA GLU A 76 2.99 -16.49 -6.44
C GLU A 76 2.43 -16.16 -7.82
N LEU A 77 3.29 -15.68 -8.72
CA LEU A 77 2.87 -15.27 -10.05
C LEU A 77 3.31 -16.32 -11.06
N LYS A 78 2.32 -16.85 -11.78
CA LYS A 78 2.54 -17.84 -12.82
C LYS A 78 1.81 -17.43 -14.08
N THR A 79 2.33 -17.84 -15.21
CA THR A 79 1.61 -17.68 -16.47
C THR A 79 0.43 -18.65 -16.49
N LEU A 80 -0.49 -18.46 -17.43
CA LEU A 80 -1.69 -19.30 -17.48
C LEU A 80 -1.40 -20.76 -17.80
N ASP A 81 -0.24 -21.06 -18.39
CA ASP A 81 0.19 -22.43 -18.67
C ASP A 81 0.90 -23.08 -17.48
N GLY A 82 1.00 -22.39 -16.35
CA GLY A 82 1.56 -22.95 -15.13
C GLY A 82 3.04 -22.71 -14.93
N GLU A 83 3.70 -22.00 -15.80
CA GLU A 83 5.10 -21.68 -15.66
C GLU A 83 5.28 -20.44 -14.77
N ASP A 84 6.45 -20.34 -14.14
CA ASP A 84 6.79 -19.18 -13.34
C ASP A 84 6.77 -17.91 -14.19
N ALA A 85 6.15 -16.85 -13.65
CA ALA A 85 6.20 -15.57 -14.32
C ALA A 85 7.60 -14.97 -14.18
N LYS A 86 8.10 -14.39 -15.26
CA LYS A 86 9.41 -13.76 -15.28
C LYS A 86 9.40 -12.50 -14.43
N ASP A 87 10.45 -12.30 -13.66
CA ASP A 87 10.60 -11.07 -12.89
C ASP A 87 11.02 -9.94 -13.83
N LEU A 88 10.11 -9.00 -14.05
CA LEU A 88 10.33 -7.90 -14.98
C LEU A 88 10.77 -6.61 -14.28
N THR A 89 11.13 -6.70 -13.00
CA THR A 89 11.46 -5.50 -12.23
C THR A 89 12.58 -4.68 -12.87
N GLU A 90 13.66 -5.34 -13.26
CA GLU A 90 14.78 -4.64 -13.90
C GLU A 90 14.41 -4.04 -15.24
N GLU A 91 13.67 -4.77 -16.06
CA GLU A 91 13.25 -4.28 -17.35
C GLU A 91 12.30 -3.10 -17.22
N ILE A 92 11.41 -3.15 -16.24
CA ILE A 92 10.47 -2.06 -15.99
C ILE A 92 11.23 -0.80 -15.52
N GLU A 93 12.17 -0.97 -14.61
CA GLU A 93 12.96 0.15 -14.14
C GLU A 93 13.81 0.76 -15.24
N GLU A 94 14.40 -0.08 -16.08
CA GLU A 94 15.17 0.40 -17.21
C GLU A 94 14.30 1.14 -18.22
N ALA A 95 13.12 0.63 -18.49
CA ALA A 95 12.17 1.30 -19.39
C ALA A 95 11.76 2.66 -18.86
N LYS A 96 11.48 2.74 -17.55
CA LYS A 96 11.14 4.00 -16.92
C LYS A 96 12.28 5.01 -17.00
N ARG A 97 13.50 4.54 -16.79
CA ARG A 97 14.67 5.40 -16.87
C ARG A 97 14.86 5.93 -18.29
N LYS A 98 14.75 5.06 -19.28
CA LYS A 98 14.86 5.48 -20.68
C LYS A 98 13.79 6.48 -21.06
N HIS A 99 12.57 6.26 -20.60
CA HIS A 99 11.49 7.19 -20.86
C HIS A 99 11.80 8.57 -20.26
N PHE A 100 12.32 8.60 -19.05
CA PHE A 100 12.69 9.83 -18.38
C PHE A 100 13.83 10.54 -19.12
N GLU A 101 14.84 9.79 -19.54
CA GLU A 101 15.95 10.34 -20.32
C GLU A 101 15.46 10.94 -21.64
N ASN A 102 14.58 10.26 -22.31
CA ASN A 102 13.99 10.77 -23.55
C ASN A 102 13.18 12.03 -23.32
N PHE A 103 12.46 12.08 -22.22
CA PHE A 103 11.71 13.26 -21.84
C PHE A 103 12.62 14.46 -21.62
N LEU A 104 13.71 14.26 -20.87
CA LEU A 104 14.69 15.33 -20.66
C LEU A 104 15.34 15.77 -21.94
N ARG A 105 15.67 14.84 -22.83
CA ARG A 105 16.26 15.17 -24.11
C ARG A 105 15.30 16.01 -24.95
N GLY A 106 14.03 15.67 -24.92
CA GLY A 106 13.02 16.47 -25.61
C GLY A 106 12.90 17.88 -25.08
N LEU A 107 13.10 18.06 -23.77
CA LEU A 107 13.03 19.38 -23.17
C LEU A 107 14.28 20.20 -23.41
N LEU A 108 15.45 19.56 -23.40
CA LEU A 108 16.73 20.27 -23.38
C LEU A 108 17.47 20.22 -24.70
N GLY A 109 17.20 19.22 -25.51
CA GLY A 109 17.97 18.95 -26.70
C GLY A 109 17.32 19.33 -28.01
N ASP A 110 16.07 19.63 -28.03
CA ASP A 110 15.33 19.94 -29.25
C ASP A 110 15.87 21.17 -29.96
N ASP A 111 16.45 22.05 -29.20
CA ASP A 111 16.96 23.30 -29.75
C ASP A 111 18.07 23.08 -30.73
N GLU A 112 18.71 21.94 -30.64
CA GLU A 112 19.86 21.66 -31.49
C GLU A 112 19.49 21.47 -32.94
N GLU A 113 18.24 21.20 -33.19
CA GLU A 113 17.79 20.96 -34.53
C GLU A 113 17.81 22.20 -35.40
N ASP A 114 17.88 23.27 -34.77
CA ASP A 114 17.94 24.56 -35.49
C ASP A 114 19.36 24.90 -35.85
#